data_a12eae6c062b3dc81a4ad28f86ec7266
#
_entry.id   a12eae6c062b3dc81a4ad28f86ec7266
#
_cell.length_a   1.000
_cell.length_b   1.000
_cell.length_c   1.000
_cell.angle_alpha   90.00
_cell.angle_beta   90.00
_cell.angle_gamma   90.00
#
_symmetry.space_group_name_H-M   'P 1'
#
loop_
_entity.id
_entity.type
_entity.pdbx_description
1 polymer ?
#
loop_
_entity_poly.entity_id
_entity_poly.type
_entity_poly.pdbx_seq_one_letter_code
_entity_poly.pdbx_strand_id
1 'polypeptide(L)'
;TYTYGYTPDIELHVNDDFRSIYDSDCCKGDFGSCMVDRERTSFYRASVKAKAAYIIDKTGLIVARAILFTDVTDQDGKKWRLLERQYSSEGDDVLKRLLVDKLIQEDYIDGYKVIGASCHDANSFVDVCGNSLSDRKFEIDCELELEDTLSYQDSFKWYSYNQNKAYNYENSGTSYNLDTTDLNLYGDDNEDDGEWDSYHQYYCDDTRLCYRNGIEIRVDSDNLDDFVWIESRQEYHHENDCVCCDECGTDILEDDAMYSEVTEEYYCCKKCMEKAEDEFKRKNWYYSEYDDEWYESLDDITCIHIWNESEGIYEEKSISIDTLDGLIEN
;
A
#
# COMPACT_ATOMS: atom_id res chain seq x y z
N THR A 1 4.81 -38.42 8.55
CA THR A 1 5.42 -37.52 9.55
C THR A 1 6.32 -36.57 8.80
N TYR A 2 5.79 -35.40 8.41
CA TYR A 2 6.62 -34.35 7.82
C TYR A 2 7.23 -33.56 8.99
N THR A 3 8.54 -33.62 9.09
CA THR A 3 9.33 -32.76 9.97
C THR A 3 9.30 -31.33 9.41
N TYR A 4 8.61 -30.44 10.10
CA TYR A 4 8.71 -29.00 9.89
C TYR A 4 10.14 -28.54 10.27
N GLY A 5 11.00 -28.51 9.28
CA GLY A 5 12.33 -27.96 9.36
C GLY A 5 12.47 -26.83 8.34
N TYR A 6 12.18 -25.63 8.74
CA TYR A 6 12.27 -24.34 8.06
C TYR A 6 10.90 -23.73 7.80
N THR A 7 10.44 -22.90 8.73
CA THR A 7 9.47 -21.84 8.39
C THR A 7 10.27 -20.79 7.62
N PRO A 8 10.02 -20.59 6.33
CA PRO A 8 10.59 -19.45 5.64
C PRO A 8 10.14 -18.17 6.39
N ASP A 9 11.00 -17.16 6.43
CA ASP A 9 10.60 -15.82 6.87
C ASP A 9 9.53 -15.33 5.90
N ILE A 10 8.27 -15.48 6.30
CA ILE A 10 7.09 -15.12 5.50
C ILE A 10 6.24 -14.21 6.35
N GLU A 11 5.82 -13.10 5.77
CA GLU A 11 4.94 -12.12 6.38
C GLU A 11 3.53 -12.25 5.79
N LEU A 12 2.51 -12.21 6.65
CA LEU A 12 1.10 -12.22 6.26
C LEU A 12 0.60 -10.78 6.14
N HIS A 13 -0.08 -10.48 5.03
CA HIS A 13 -0.75 -9.22 4.78
C HIS A 13 -2.24 -9.45 4.53
N VAL A 14 -3.09 -8.59 5.14
CA VAL A 14 -4.54 -8.54 4.92
C VAL A 14 -4.94 -7.07 4.81
N ASN A 15 -5.16 -6.59 3.59
CA ASN A 15 -5.39 -5.17 3.31
C ASN A 15 -6.31 -4.96 2.10
N ASP A 16 -6.36 -3.74 1.55
CA ASP A 16 -7.17 -3.39 0.38
C ASP A 16 -6.35 -3.34 -0.93
N ASP A 17 -5.13 -3.83 -0.92
CA ASP A 17 -4.26 -3.87 -2.09
C ASP A 17 -4.62 -5.04 -3.02
N PHE A 18 -5.71 -4.87 -3.75
CA PHE A 18 -6.16 -5.84 -4.75
C PHE A 18 -5.34 -5.81 -6.03
N ARG A 19 -4.54 -4.76 -6.27
CA ARG A 19 -3.69 -4.65 -7.45
C ARG A 19 -2.47 -5.54 -7.33
N SER A 20 -1.67 -5.35 -6.30
CA SER A 20 -0.41 -6.08 -6.12
C SER A 20 -0.59 -7.59 -6.10
N ILE A 21 -1.75 -8.11 -5.67
CA ILE A 21 -1.99 -9.56 -5.69
C ILE A 21 -2.21 -10.13 -7.09
N TYR A 22 -2.46 -9.30 -8.10
CA TYR A 22 -2.66 -9.70 -9.50
C TYR A 22 -1.55 -9.21 -10.43
N ASP A 23 -0.66 -8.38 -9.93
CA ASP A 23 0.50 -7.86 -10.63
C ASP A 23 1.61 -8.93 -10.68
N SER A 24 2.05 -9.28 -11.89
CA SER A 24 3.12 -10.29 -12.08
C SER A 24 4.45 -9.83 -11.50
N ASP A 25 4.72 -8.52 -11.47
CA ASP A 25 5.97 -7.97 -10.94
C ASP A 25 6.02 -8.04 -9.40
N CYS A 26 4.86 -7.99 -8.75
CA CYS A 26 4.73 -8.17 -7.31
C CYS A 26 4.73 -9.65 -6.89
N CYS A 27 4.53 -10.58 -7.83
CA CYS A 27 4.37 -12.01 -7.59
C CYS A 27 5.66 -12.79 -7.94
N LYS A 28 5.94 -13.82 -7.17
CA LYS A 28 7.09 -14.69 -7.41
C LYS A 28 6.71 -15.86 -8.34
N GLY A 29 7.15 -15.78 -9.58
CA GLY A 29 6.88 -16.83 -10.57
C GLY A 29 5.41 -16.88 -11.03
N ASP A 30 5.02 -17.95 -11.73
CA ASP A 30 3.68 -18.07 -12.30
C ASP A 30 2.67 -18.54 -11.26
N PHE A 31 1.57 -17.83 -11.14
CA PHE A 31 0.43 -18.17 -10.27
C PHE A 31 -0.67 -18.96 -11.00
N GLY A 32 -0.58 -19.13 -12.32
CA GLY A 32 -1.57 -19.85 -13.12
C GLY A 32 -2.99 -19.28 -12.98
N SER A 33 -3.11 -17.97 -12.79
CA SER A 33 -4.39 -17.27 -12.60
C SER A 33 -4.77 -16.51 -13.86
N CYS A 34 -6.04 -16.62 -14.27
CA CYS A 34 -6.58 -15.85 -15.39
C CYS A 34 -6.77 -14.36 -15.08
N MET A 35 -6.50 -13.95 -13.83
CA MET A 35 -6.61 -12.56 -13.36
C MET A 35 -5.26 -11.84 -13.31
N VAL A 36 -4.13 -12.53 -13.59
CA VAL A 36 -2.80 -11.92 -13.59
C VAL A 36 -2.72 -10.89 -14.71
N ASP A 37 -2.18 -9.72 -14.37
CA ASP A 37 -1.97 -8.57 -15.26
C ASP A 37 -3.24 -8.15 -16.02
N ARG A 38 -4.40 -8.30 -15.36
CA ARG A 38 -5.69 -7.85 -15.89
C ARG A 38 -6.44 -7.03 -14.87
N GLU A 39 -6.92 -5.87 -15.27
CA GLU A 39 -7.78 -5.11 -14.40
C GLU A 39 -9.17 -5.74 -14.30
N ARG A 40 -9.43 -6.39 -13.19
CA ARG A 40 -10.75 -6.93 -12.88
C ARG A 40 -10.99 -6.92 -11.37
N THR A 41 -10.47 -5.89 -10.72
CA THR A 41 -10.55 -5.71 -9.27
C THR A 41 -11.70 -4.80 -8.84
N SER A 42 -12.43 -4.18 -9.79
CA SER A 42 -13.56 -3.29 -9.53
C SER A 42 -14.61 -3.92 -8.60
N PHE A 43 -14.93 -5.19 -8.79
CA PHE A 43 -15.85 -5.93 -7.90
C PHE A 43 -15.41 -5.87 -6.43
N TYR A 44 -14.13 -6.04 -6.14
CA TYR A 44 -13.59 -6.04 -4.77
C TYR A 44 -13.44 -4.64 -4.18
N ARG A 45 -13.30 -3.61 -5.04
CA ARG A 45 -13.19 -2.20 -4.63
C ARG A 45 -14.52 -1.53 -4.43
N ALA A 46 -15.59 -2.04 -5.05
CA ALA A 46 -16.92 -1.52 -4.92
C ALA A 46 -17.43 -1.70 -3.48
N SER A 47 -18.70 -1.80 -3.25
CA SER A 47 -19.27 -1.95 -1.92
C SER A 47 -19.05 -3.32 -1.26
N VAL A 48 -18.29 -4.22 -1.89
CA VAL A 48 -18.01 -5.55 -1.34
C VAL A 48 -17.05 -5.45 -0.16
N LYS A 49 -17.41 -6.05 0.97
CA LYS A 49 -16.55 -6.17 2.13
C LYS A 49 -15.52 -7.28 1.92
N ALA A 50 -14.49 -6.99 1.14
CA ALA A 50 -13.40 -7.89 0.81
C ALA A 50 -12.04 -7.32 1.23
N LYS A 51 -11.03 -8.18 1.31
CA LYS A 51 -9.63 -7.83 1.52
C LYS A 51 -8.75 -8.72 0.63
N ALA A 52 -7.64 -8.20 0.20
CA ALA A 52 -6.55 -9.00 -0.33
C ALA A 52 -5.83 -9.68 0.85
N ALA A 53 -5.67 -11.01 0.78
CA ALA A 53 -4.93 -11.79 1.76
C ALA A 53 -3.76 -12.49 1.06
N TYR A 54 -2.53 -12.20 1.48
CA TYR A 54 -1.36 -12.75 0.83
C TYR A 54 -0.17 -12.90 1.79
N ILE A 55 0.79 -13.71 1.39
CA ILE A 55 2.07 -13.88 2.10
C ILE A 55 3.21 -13.50 1.16
N ILE A 56 4.14 -12.73 1.69
CA ILE A 56 5.39 -12.37 1.02
C ILE A 56 6.56 -13.15 1.59
N ASP A 57 7.56 -13.42 0.76
CA ASP A 57 8.83 -13.98 1.20
C ASP A 57 9.84 -12.88 1.59
N LYS A 58 11.04 -13.28 2.01
CA LYS A 58 12.13 -12.38 2.40
C LYS A 58 12.62 -11.45 1.29
N THR A 59 12.20 -11.65 0.04
CA THR A 59 12.54 -10.77 -1.09
C THR A 59 11.46 -9.70 -1.30
N GLY A 60 10.39 -9.72 -0.50
CA GLY A 60 9.25 -8.82 -0.63
C GLY A 60 8.23 -9.25 -1.69
N LEU A 61 8.46 -10.38 -2.39
CA LEU A 61 7.54 -10.86 -3.42
C LEU A 61 6.42 -11.73 -2.83
N ILE A 62 5.23 -11.59 -3.40
CA ILE A 62 4.05 -12.40 -3.06
C ILE A 62 4.29 -13.84 -3.51
N VAL A 63 4.13 -14.78 -2.59
CA VAL A 63 4.30 -16.23 -2.87
C VAL A 63 3.00 -17.02 -2.79
N ALA A 64 1.98 -16.50 -2.10
CA ALA A 64 0.60 -17.01 -2.17
C ALA A 64 -0.39 -15.89 -1.86
N ARG A 65 -1.58 -15.96 -2.46
CA ARG A 65 -2.63 -14.95 -2.35
C ARG A 65 -4.02 -15.53 -2.45
N ALA A 66 -5.01 -14.82 -1.93
CA ALA A 66 -6.44 -15.08 -2.11
C ALA A 66 -7.26 -13.82 -1.79
N ILE A 67 -8.53 -13.81 -2.17
CA ILE A 67 -9.51 -12.82 -1.71
C ILE A 67 -10.14 -13.33 -0.41
N LEU A 68 -10.25 -12.46 0.58
CA LEU A 68 -10.97 -12.70 1.83
C LEU A 68 -12.26 -11.88 1.83
N PHE A 69 -13.40 -12.54 1.75
CA PHE A 69 -14.71 -11.90 2.00
C PHE A 69 -14.97 -11.84 3.50
N THR A 70 -15.11 -10.63 4.04
CA THR A 70 -15.16 -10.40 5.50
C THR A 70 -16.57 -10.36 6.08
N ASP A 71 -17.62 -10.35 5.24
CA ASP A 71 -19.02 -10.27 5.67
C ASP A 71 -19.93 -11.07 4.73
N VAL A 72 -19.79 -12.38 4.76
CA VAL A 72 -20.64 -13.32 4.00
C VAL A 72 -21.79 -13.77 4.90
N THR A 73 -23.01 -13.84 4.36
CA THR A 73 -24.20 -14.32 5.09
C THR A 73 -24.64 -15.66 4.51
N ASP A 74 -24.91 -16.65 5.35
CA ASP A 74 -25.52 -17.89 4.88
C ASP A 74 -27.05 -17.86 4.93
N GLN A 75 -27.70 -18.90 4.41
CA GLN A 75 -29.15 -19.02 4.37
C GLN A 75 -29.83 -18.99 5.76
N ASP A 76 -29.07 -19.24 6.82
CA ASP A 76 -29.57 -19.23 8.22
C ASP A 76 -29.32 -17.85 8.89
N GLY A 77 -28.74 -16.90 8.14
CA GLY A 77 -28.39 -15.56 8.63
C GLY A 77 -27.09 -15.50 9.43
N LYS A 78 -26.32 -16.59 9.48
CA LYS A 78 -25.01 -16.60 10.14
C LYS A 78 -23.99 -15.85 9.26
N LYS A 79 -23.16 -15.04 9.92
CA LYS A 79 -22.04 -14.33 9.28
C LYS A 79 -20.79 -15.19 9.25
N TRP A 80 -20.04 -15.06 8.14
CA TRP A 80 -18.81 -15.79 7.87
C TRP A 80 -17.76 -14.86 7.29
N ARG A 81 -16.48 -15.16 7.59
CA ARG A 81 -15.30 -14.63 6.90
C ARG A 81 -14.74 -15.77 6.05
N LEU A 82 -14.93 -15.68 4.74
CA LEU A 82 -14.61 -16.76 3.82
C LEU A 82 -13.42 -16.40 2.91
N LEU A 83 -12.39 -17.24 2.92
CA LEU A 83 -11.26 -17.11 2.00
C LEU A 83 -11.60 -17.81 0.67
N GLU A 84 -11.52 -17.06 -0.41
CA GLU A 84 -11.70 -17.55 -1.78
C GLU A 84 -10.53 -18.45 -2.22
N ARG A 85 -10.57 -18.95 -3.43
CA ARG A 85 -9.54 -19.80 -4.02
C ARG A 85 -8.13 -19.20 -3.83
N GLN A 86 -7.22 -20.05 -3.38
CA GLN A 86 -5.84 -19.66 -3.15
C GLN A 86 -5.02 -19.93 -4.42
N TYR A 87 -4.14 -18.99 -4.70
CA TYR A 87 -3.14 -19.09 -5.76
C TYR A 87 -1.74 -18.97 -5.13
N SER A 88 -0.75 -19.57 -5.75
CA SER A 88 0.62 -19.55 -5.24
C SER A 88 1.64 -19.65 -6.36
N SER A 89 2.85 -19.26 -6.08
CA SER A 89 4.02 -19.45 -6.95
C SER A 89 4.07 -20.89 -7.44
N GLU A 90 4.13 -21.08 -8.77
CA GLU A 90 4.20 -22.39 -9.45
C GLU A 90 3.08 -23.38 -9.03
N GLY A 91 1.97 -22.87 -8.53
CA GLY A 91 0.86 -23.71 -8.07
C GLY A 91 1.11 -24.52 -6.80
N ASP A 92 2.13 -24.16 -6.00
CA ASP A 92 2.56 -24.91 -4.81
C ASP A 92 1.49 -24.95 -3.71
N ASP A 93 0.91 -26.12 -3.47
CA ASP A 93 -0.11 -26.34 -2.45
C ASP A 93 0.42 -26.16 -1.01
N VAL A 94 1.73 -26.26 -0.78
CA VAL A 94 2.33 -25.98 0.53
C VAL A 94 2.23 -24.49 0.87
N LEU A 95 2.48 -23.62 -0.10
CA LEU A 95 2.35 -22.17 0.06
C LEU A 95 0.88 -21.76 0.26
N LYS A 96 -0.05 -22.36 -0.49
CA LYS A 96 -1.50 -22.14 -0.29
C LYS A 96 -1.93 -22.57 1.11
N ARG A 97 -1.48 -23.74 1.57
CA ARG A 97 -1.75 -24.23 2.92
C ARG A 97 -1.20 -23.28 3.98
N LEU A 98 0.02 -22.79 3.79
CA LEU A 98 0.66 -21.87 4.72
C LEU A 98 -0.10 -20.54 4.85
N LEU A 99 -0.62 -20.01 3.73
CA LEU A 99 -1.49 -18.82 3.76
C LEU A 99 -2.76 -19.09 4.60
N VAL A 100 -3.44 -20.23 4.33
CA VAL A 100 -4.64 -20.62 5.09
C VAL A 100 -4.34 -20.79 6.58
N ASP A 101 -3.27 -21.52 6.92
CA ASP A 101 -2.91 -21.79 8.32
C ASP A 101 -2.58 -20.50 9.09
N LYS A 102 -1.88 -19.54 8.45
CA LYS A 102 -1.62 -18.22 9.06
C LYS A 102 -2.91 -17.42 9.29
N LEU A 103 -3.82 -17.41 8.32
CA LEU A 103 -5.10 -16.71 8.45
C LEU A 103 -5.99 -17.33 9.55
N ILE A 104 -5.94 -18.66 9.73
CA ILE A 104 -6.62 -19.35 10.84
C ILE A 104 -5.96 -18.98 12.17
N GLN A 105 -4.64 -19.03 12.23
CA GLN A 105 -3.88 -18.72 13.45
C GLN A 105 -4.13 -17.30 13.97
N GLU A 106 -4.28 -16.35 13.05
CA GLU A 106 -4.52 -14.94 13.37
C GLU A 106 -6.01 -14.56 13.43
N ASP A 107 -6.90 -15.55 13.36
CA ASP A 107 -8.37 -15.40 13.45
C ASP A 107 -8.94 -14.47 12.37
N TYR A 108 -8.43 -14.54 11.15
CA TYR A 108 -9.00 -13.77 10.03
C TYR A 108 -10.15 -14.46 9.33
N ILE A 109 -10.25 -15.79 9.36
CA ILE A 109 -11.21 -16.58 8.60
C ILE A 109 -12.00 -17.57 9.45
N ASP A 110 -13.24 -17.84 9.04
CA ASP A 110 -14.12 -18.88 9.60
C ASP A 110 -14.20 -20.11 8.66
N GLY A 111 -13.84 -19.90 7.40
CA GLY A 111 -13.81 -20.95 6.38
C GLY A 111 -13.02 -20.53 5.16
N TYR A 112 -12.73 -21.49 4.31
CA TYR A 112 -11.95 -21.28 3.09
C TYR A 112 -12.35 -22.25 1.98
N LYS A 113 -12.12 -21.84 0.73
CA LYS A 113 -12.31 -22.71 -0.42
C LYS A 113 -11.26 -23.81 -0.41
N VAL A 114 -11.66 -25.06 -0.63
CA VAL A 114 -10.77 -26.23 -0.61
C VAL A 114 -9.56 -25.98 -1.50
N ILE A 115 -8.36 -26.24 -0.98
CA ILE A 115 -7.12 -26.09 -1.74
C ILE A 115 -7.14 -26.99 -2.96
N GLY A 116 -6.86 -26.43 -4.14
CA GLY A 116 -6.93 -27.15 -5.40
C GLY A 116 -8.33 -27.21 -6.03
N ALA A 117 -9.36 -26.60 -5.43
CA ALA A 117 -10.69 -26.50 -6.03
C ALA A 117 -10.65 -25.76 -7.37
N SER A 118 -11.53 -26.17 -8.29
CA SER A 118 -11.68 -25.52 -9.59
C SER A 118 -12.27 -24.11 -9.44
N CYS A 119 -11.91 -23.18 -10.33
CA CYS A 119 -12.56 -21.90 -10.47
C CYS A 119 -14.05 -21.98 -10.86
N HIS A 120 -14.45 -23.09 -11.46
CA HIS A 120 -15.86 -23.35 -11.82
C HIS A 120 -16.72 -23.88 -10.66
N ASP A 121 -16.11 -24.29 -9.55
CA ASP A 121 -16.81 -24.82 -8.39
C ASP A 121 -17.09 -23.70 -7.37
N ALA A 122 -18.31 -23.17 -7.37
CA ALA A 122 -18.73 -22.09 -6.49
C ALA A 122 -18.93 -22.51 -5.01
N ASN A 123 -19.01 -23.83 -4.72
CA ASN A 123 -19.51 -24.31 -3.42
C ASN A 123 -18.49 -25.09 -2.59
N SER A 124 -17.26 -25.26 -3.05
CA SER A 124 -16.24 -26.07 -2.38
C SER A 124 -15.59 -25.40 -1.17
N PHE A 125 -16.41 -24.87 -0.25
CA PHE A 125 -15.93 -24.31 1.02
C PHE A 125 -15.91 -25.37 2.14
N VAL A 126 -14.95 -25.17 3.05
CA VAL A 126 -14.86 -25.88 4.34
C VAL A 126 -14.69 -24.87 5.46
N ASP A 127 -15.16 -25.22 6.67
CA ASP A 127 -14.85 -24.41 7.85
C ASP A 127 -13.39 -24.63 8.32
N VAL A 128 -12.95 -23.84 9.29
CA VAL A 128 -11.58 -23.95 9.85
C VAL A 128 -11.31 -25.28 10.56
N CYS A 129 -12.35 -26.06 10.86
CA CYS A 129 -12.23 -27.44 11.40
C CYS A 129 -12.19 -28.49 10.30
N GLY A 130 -12.36 -28.12 9.03
CA GLY A 130 -12.38 -29.01 7.88
C GLY A 130 -13.76 -29.64 7.56
N ASN A 131 -14.84 -29.18 8.19
CA ASN A 131 -16.18 -29.62 7.87
C ASN A 131 -16.65 -28.97 6.57
N SER A 132 -17.30 -29.74 5.68
CA SER A 132 -17.82 -29.25 4.41
C SER A 132 -18.92 -28.20 4.62
N LEU A 133 -18.85 -27.15 3.83
CA LEU A 133 -19.88 -26.11 3.71
C LEU A 133 -20.54 -26.11 2.32
N SER A 134 -20.34 -27.18 1.53
CA SER A 134 -20.80 -27.28 0.12
C SER A 134 -22.33 -27.14 -0.05
N ASP A 135 -23.09 -27.50 0.97
CA ASP A 135 -24.55 -27.39 0.96
C ASP A 135 -25.06 -26.00 1.42
N ARG A 136 -24.13 -25.09 1.81
CA ARG A 136 -24.52 -23.76 2.26
C ARG A 136 -24.67 -22.82 1.08
N LYS A 137 -25.73 -22.04 1.17
CA LYS A 137 -26.03 -20.94 0.26
C LYS A 137 -25.51 -19.66 0.89
N PHE A 138 -24.55 -19.04 0.24
CA PHE A 138 -23.92 -17.82 0.69
C PHE A 138 -24.34 -16.63 -0.15
N GLU A 139 -24.42 -15.46 0.47
CA GLU A 139 -24.64 -14.18 -0.17
C GLU A 139 -23.70 -13.13 0.39
N ILE A 140 -23.31 -12.17 -0.45
CA ILE A 140 -22.56 -10.97 -0.08
C ILE A 140 -23.31 -9.74 -0.59
N ASP A 141 -23.30 -8.67 0.20
CA ASP A 141 -23.76 -7.36 -0.24
C ASP A 141 -22.73 -6.80 -1.23
N CYS A 142 -23.20 -6.32 -2.37
CA CYS A 142 -22.35 -5.87 -3.46
C CYS A 142 -23.14 -4.90 -4.36
N GLU A 143 -22.73 -3.65 -4.42
CA GLU A 143 -23.33 -2.63 -5.29
C GLU A 143 -22.41 -2.42 -6.49
N LEU A 144 -22.85 -2.88 -7.66
CA LEU A 144 -22.12 -2.72 -8.92
C LEU A 144 -22.86 -1.73 -9.81
N GLU A 145 -22.13 -0.79 -10.39
CA GLU A 145 -22.64 0.03 -11.47
C GLU A 145 -22.64 -0.77 -12.77
N LEU A 146 -23.65 -0.54 -13.62
CA LEU A 146 -23.85 -1.32 -14.86
C LEU A 146 -22.71 -1.15 -15.88
N GLU A 147 -21.95 -0.05 -15.76
CA GLU A 147 -20.84 0.30 -16.65
C GLU A 147 -19.49 -0.23 -16.13
N ASP A 148 -19.45 -0.72 -14.90
CA ASP A 148 -18.24 -1.31 -14.36
C ASP A 148 -17.89 -2.59 -15.11
N THR A 149 -16.62 -2.74 -15.45
CA THR A 149 -16.08 -3.99 -15.97
C THR A 149 -16.22 -5.04 -14.87
N LEU A 150 -17.18 -5.95 -15.03
CA LEU A 150 -17.48 -6.95 -14.02
C LEU A 150 -16.30 -7.89 -13.85
N SER A 151 -15.75 -7.93 -12.64
CA SER A 151 -14.69 -8.87 -12.29
C SER A 151 -15.19 -10.30 -12.38
N TYR A 152 -14.36 -11.16 -12.95
CA TYR A 152 -14.59 -12.60 -12.90
C TYR A 152 -14.62 -13.10 -11.45
N GLN A 153 -15.63 -13.92 -11.13
CA GLN A 153 -15.80 -14.48 -9.80
C GLN A 153 -15.78 -16.02 -9.81
N ASP A 154 -14.98 -16.62 -8.94
CA ASP A 154 -14.94 -18.06 -8.78
C ASP A 154 -16.16 -18.59 -8.02
N SER A 155 -16.60 -17.90 -6.97
CA SER A 155 -17.68 -18.38 -6.10
C SER A 155 -18.93 -17.52 -6.12
N PHE A 156 -18.83 -16.21 -5.98
CA PHE A 156 -19.98 -15.28 -5.93
C PHE A 156 -20.34 -14.77 -7.32
N LYS A 157 -20.67 -15.67 -8.23
CA LYS A 157 -20.85 -15.39 -9.66
C LYS A 157 -22.28 -15.07 -10.10
N TRP A 158 -23.27 -15.28 -9.26
CA TRP A 158 -24.66 -14.91 -9.58
C TRP A 158 -25.01 -13.59 -8.91
N TYR A 159 -25.19 -12.55 -9.69
CA TYR A 159 -25.45 -11.19 -9.20
C TYR A 159 -26.89 -10.76 -9.46
N SER A 160 -27.49 -10.05 -8.49
CA SER A 160 -28.80 -9.44 -8.59
C SER A 160 -28.71 -7.93 -8.38
N TYR A 161 -28.93 -7.15 -9.44
CA TYR A 161 -29.01 -5.69 -9.38
C TYR A 161 -30.14 -5.18 -8.47
N ASN A 162 -31.28 -5.88 -8.47
CA ASN A 162 -32.44 -5.47 -7.68
C ASN A 162 -32.22 -5.63 -6.17
N GLN A 163 -31.30 -6.50 -5.77
CA GLN A 163 -31.00 -6.82 -4.37
C GLN A 163 -29.64 -6.30 -3.93
N ASN A 164 -28.80 -5.83 -4.87
CA ASN A 164 -27.41 -5.46 -4.65
C ASN A 164 -26.65 -6.56 -3.90
N LYS A 165 -26.75 -7.80 -4.43
CA LYS A 165 -26.15 -8.98 -3.83
C LYS A 165 -25.54 -9.91 -4.86
N ALA A 166 -24.45 -10.56 -4.48
CA ALA A 166 -23.90 -11.69 -5.22
C ALA A 166 -24.01 -12.98 -4.40
N TYR A 167 -24.20 -14.10 -5.09
CA TYR A 167 -24.50 -15.40 -4.53
C TYR A 167 -23.54 -16.47 -5.04
N ASN A 168 -23.31 -17.52 -4.24
CA ASN A 168 -22.58 -18.73 -4.69
C ASN A 168 -23.50 -19.78 -5.36
N TYR A 169 -24.72 -19.43 -5.64
CA TYR A 169 -25.74 -20.29 -6.27
C TYR A 169 -26.65 -19.48 -7.18
N GLU A 170 -27.22 -20.13 -8.16
CA GLU A 170 -28.24 -19.52 -9.02
C GLU A 170 -29.50 -19.23 -8.21
N ASN A 171 -29.90 -17.96 -8.18
CA ASN A 171 -31.08 -17.49 -7.49
C ASN A 171 -32.11 -17.01 -8.51
N SER A 172 -33.40 -17.23 -8.26
CA SER A 172 -34.51 -16.81 -9.15
C SER A 172 -34.57 -15.30 -9.44
N GLY A 173 -33.88 -14.47 -8.63
CA GLY A 173 -33.71 -13.04 -8.83
C GLY A 173 -32.38 -12.64 -9.49
N THR A 174 -31.57 -13.61 -9.95
CA THR A 174 -30.28 -13.34 -10.54
C THR A 174 -30.45 -12.71 -11.92
N SER A 175 -29.89 -11.52 -12.09
CA SER A 175 -29.92 -10.76 -13.33
C SER A 175 -28.66 -10.99 -14.18
N TYR A 176 -27.62 -11.52 -13.57
CA TYR A 176 -26.30 -11.61 -14.18
C TYR A 176 -25.48 -12.77 -13.67
N ASN A 177 -24.78 -13.45 -14.58
CA ASN A 177 -23.77 -14.45 -14.21
C ASN A 177 -22.37 -13.84 -14.43
N LEU A 178 -21.57 -13.77 -13.38
CA LEU A 178 -20.21 -13.23 -13.39
C LEU A 178 -19.16 -14.34 -13.71
N ASP A 179 -19.55 -15.43 -14.36
CA ASP A 179 -18.63 -16.46 -14.83
C ASP A 179 -17.89 -16.02 -16.09
N THR A 180 -16.67 -16.51 -16.30
CA THR A 180 -15.82 -16.21 -17.45
C THR A 180 -16.46 -16.50 -18.80
N THR A 181 -17.42 -17.44 -18.85
CA THR A 181 -18.08 -17.83 -20.08
C THR A 181 -19.06 -16.77 -20.59
N ASP A 182 -19.64 -15.99 -19.70
CA ASP A 182 -20.67 -14.97 -20.04
C ASP A 182 -20.09 -13.54 -20.09
N LEU A 183 -18.94 -13.34 -19.49
CA LEU A 183 -18.20 -12.09 -19.63
C LEU A 183 -17.28 -12.23 -20.82
N ASN A 184 -17.36 -11.32 -21.76
CA ASN A 184 -16.38 -11.19 -22.84
C ASN A 184 -15.05 -10.71 -22.24
N LEU A 185 -14.41 -11.64 -21.48
CA LEU A 185 -13.13 -11.40 -20.79
C LEU A 185 -11.98 -11.24 -21.78
N TYR A 186 -12.17 -11.80 -22.94
CA TYR A 186 -11.42 -11.48 -24.12
C TYR A 186 -12.28 -10.40 -24.81
N GLY A 187 -11.98 -9.15 -24.57
CA GLY A 187 -12.42 -8.09 -25.48
C GLY A 187 -12.21 -8.67 -26.88
N ASP A 188 -13.18 -8.49 -27.75
CA ASP A 188 -13.03 -8.78 -29.16
C ASP A 188 -11.56 -8.53 -29.50
N ASP A 189 -10.89 -9.50 -30.18
CA ASP A 189 -9.54 -9.31 -30.73
C ASP A 189 -9.50 -8.21 -31.82
N ASN A 190 -10.28 -7.17 -31.63
CA ASN A 190 -10.07 -5.89 -32.22
C ASN A 190 -8.81 -5.36 -31.53
N GLU A 191 -7.74 -5.41 -32.28
CA GLU A 191 -6.50 -4.69 -32.08
C GLU A 191 -6.81 -3.37 -31.33
N ASP A 192 -6.85 -3.42 -29.98
CA ASP A 192 -6.72 -2.23 -29.19
C ASP A 192 -5.27 -1.82 -29.37
N ASP A 193 -5.05 -0.89 -30.31
CA ASP A 193 -3.77 -0.22 -30.55
C ASP A 193 -3.31 0.59 -29.31
N GLY A 194 -3.91 0.36 -28.14
CA GLY A 194 -3.63 1.00 -26.88
C GLY A 194 -2.41 0.45 -26.16
N GLU A 195 -1.79 1.28 -25.35
CA GLU A 195 -0.70 0.90 -24.44
C GLU A 195 -1.26 0.36 -23.12
N TRP A 196 -0.56 -0.62 -22.53
CA TRP A 196 -0.97 -1.22 -21.25
C TRP A 196 -0.54 -0.34 -20.07
N ASP A 197 -1.50 0.17 -19.31
CA ASP A 197 -1.26 0.79 -18.00
C ASP A 197 -1.04 -0.30 -16.94
N SER A 198 0.20 -0.46 -16.52
CA SER A 198 0.58 -1.50 -15.55
C SER A 198 0.21 -1.16 -14.11
N TYR A 199 -0.04 0.12 -13.81
CA TYR A 199 -0.46 0.57 -12.48
C TYR A 199 -1.97 0.42 -12.26
N HIS A 200 -2.78 0.93 -13.21
CA HIS A 200 -4.24 0.83 -13.16
C HIS A 200 -4.76 -0.47 -13.81
N GLN A 201 -3.91 -1.17 -14.58
CA GLN A 201 -4.18 -2.46 -15.21
C GLN A 201 -5.32 -2.42 -16.25
N TYR A 202 -5.26 -1.49 -17.18
CA TYR A 202 -6.13 -1.41 -18.37
C TYR A 202 -5.37 -0.93 -19.60
N TYR A 203 -5.96 -1.08 -20.80
CA TYR A 203 -5.43 -0.50 -22.03
C TYR A 203 -5.94 0.92 -22.19
N CYS A 204 -5.05 1.87 -22.50
CA CYS A 204 -5.33 3.27 -22.73
C CYS A 204 -4.65 3.76 -24.01
N ASP A 205 -5.00 4.94 -24.48
CA ASP A 205 -4.49 5.50 -25.74
C ASP A 205 -2.98 5.80 -25.67
N ASP A 206 -2.46 6.18 -24.49
CA ASP A 206 -1.05 6.54 -24.28
C ASP A 206 -0.66 6.30 -22.83
N THR A 207 0.55 5.77 -22.60
CA THR A 207 1.09 5.59 -21.25
C THR A 207 2.33 6.45 -21.05
N ARG A 208 2.54 6.82 -19.79
CA ARG A 208 3.75 7.49 -19.33
C ARG A 208 4.57 6.59 -18.43
N LEU A 209 5.90 6.69 -18.60
CA LEU A 209 6.82 6.00 -17.74
C LEU A 209 6.83 6.66 -16.37
N CYS A 210 6.55 5.88 -15.33
CA CYS A 210 6.53 6.30 -13.94
C CYS A 210 7.35 5.33 -13.09
N TYR A 211 7.65 5.72 -11.85
CA TYR A 211 8.41 4.90 -10.91
C TYR A 211 7.63 4.72 -9.61
N ARG A 212 7.67 3.52 -9.05
CA ARG A 212 7.12 3.18 -7.74
C ARG A 212 8.07 2.26 -7.01
N ASN A 213 8.51 2.63 -5.80
CA ASN A 213 9.55 1.89 -5.04
C ASN A 213 10.81 1.62 -5.86
N GLY A 214 11.19 2.54 -6.76
CA GLY A 214 12.32 2.39 -7.66
C GLY A 214 12.09 1.45 -8.86
N ILE A 215 10.89 0.92 -9.04
CA ILE A 215 10.51 0.07 -10.17
C ILE A 215 9.83 0.91 -11.24
N GLU A 216 10.26 0.71 -12.50
CA GLU A 216 9.68 1.33 -13.67
C GLU A 216 8.32 0.70 -14.01
N ILE A 217 7.29 1.53 -14.17
CA ILE A 217 5.94 1.11 -14.54
C ILE A 217 5.36 2.05 -15.61
N ARG A 218 4.42 1.54 -16.41
CA ARG A 218 3.67 2.35 -17.36
C ARG A 218 2.31 2.71 -16.79
N VAL A 219 1.95 3.98 -16.87
CA VAL A 219 0.73 4.55 -16.29
C VAL A 219 0.04 5.39 -17.34
N ASP A 220 -1.28 5.31 -17.44
CA ASP A 220 -2.11 6.13 -18.31
C ASP A 220 -1.74 7.61 -18.20
N SER A 221 -1.41 8.22 -19.32
CA SER A 221 -1.00 9.63 -19.38
C SER A 221 -2.07 10.60 -18.88
N ASP A 222 -3.35 10.19 -18.93
CA ASP A 222 -4.49 10.98 -18.49
C ASP A 222 -4.87 10.72 -17.02
N ASN A 223 -4.23 9.73 -16.36
CA ASN A 223 -4.54 9.33 -14.98
C ASN A 223 -3.26 9.18 -14.14
N LEU A 224 -2.58 10.30 -13.90
CA LEU A 224 -1.35 10.40 -13.10
C LEU A 224 -1.59 10.93 -11.68
N ASP A 225 -2.83 10.83 -11.16
CA ASP A 225 -3.22 11.47 -9.89
C ASP A 225 -2.40 11.00 -8.68
N ASP A 226 -1.93 9.75 -8.69
CA ASP A 226 -1.08 9.17 -7.64
C ASP A 226 0.42 9.43 -7.87
N PHE A 227 0.79 10.18 -8.92
CA PHE A 227 2.18 10.39 -9.32
C PHE A 227 2.58 11.87 -9.32
N VAL A 228 3.76 12.14 -8.81
CA VAL A 228 4.34 13.48 -8.71
C VAL A 228 5.52 13.60 -9.68
N TRP A 229 5.57 14.73 -10.40
CA TRP A 229 6.70 15.04 -11.27
C TRP A 229 7.91 15.52 -10.46
N ILE A 230 9.01 14.79 -10.53
CA ILE A 230 10.26 15.14 -9.87
C ILE A 230 11.18 15.88 -10.85
N GLU A 231 11.22 17.21 -10.73
CA GLU A 231 11.93 18.10 -11.66
C GLU A 231 13.45 17.77 -11.76
N SER A 232 14.07 17.39 -10.66
CA SER A 232 15.50 17.07 -10.60
C SER A 232 15.88 15.81 -11.39
N ARG A 233 14.90 14.90 -11.58
CA ARG A 233 15.10 13.63 -12.31
C ARG A 233 14.40 13.62 -13.66
N GLN A 234 13.48 14.55 -13.91
CA GLN A 234 12.64 14.60 -15.12
C GLN A 234 11.80 13.32 -15.27
N GLU A 235 11.23 12.84 -14.15
CA GLU A 235 10.52 11.57 -14.04
C GLU A 235 9.30 11.72 -13.14
N TYR A 236 8.27 10.86 -13.37
CA TYR A 236 7.13 10.73 -12.48
C TYR A 236 7.39 9.64 -11.45
N HIS A 237 7.20 9.95 -10.16
CA HIS A 237 7.32 9.01 -9.06
C HIS A 237 6.02 8.95 -8.27
N HIS A 238 5.70 7.79 -7.72
CA HIS A 238 4.52 7.61 -6.89
C HIS A 238 4.61 8.52 -5.65
N GLU A 239 3.50 9.15 -5.26
CA GLU A 239 3.46 10.12 -4.15
C GLU A 239 4.03 9.57 -2.83
N ASN A 240 3.86 8.26 -2.58
CA ASN A 240 4.38 7.60 -1.38
C ASN A 240 5.92 7.45 -1.36
N ASP A 241 6.59 7.68 -2.48
CA ASP A 241 8.06 7.65 -2.59
C ASP A 241 8.65 9.07 -2.50
N CYS A 242 7.79 10.08 -2.35
CA CYS A 242 8.14 11.49 -2.42
C CYS A 242 7.87 12.20 -1.09
N VAL A 243 8.65 13.23 -0.84
CA VAL A 243 8.43 14.20 0.25
C VAL A 243 8.49 15.61 -0.31
N CYS A 244 7.79 16.53 0.31
CA CYS A 244 7.81 17.94 -0.06
C CYS A 244 8.88 18.70 0.73
N CYS A 245 9.67 19.53 0.07
CA CYS A 245 10.59 20.43 0.74
C CYS A 245 9.83 21.50 1.53
N ASP A 246 9.98 21.52 2.84
CA ASP A 246 9.25 22.45 3.73
C ASP A 246 9.54 23.93 3.44
N GLU A 247 10.74 24.25 2.92
CA GLU A 247 11.13 25.63 2.63
C GLU A 247 10.60 26.16 1.28
N CYS A 248 10.63 25.34 0.22
CA CYS A 248 10.32 25.82 -1.13
C CYS A 248 9.12 25.11 -1.79
N GLY A 249 8.55 24.08 -1.16
CA GLY A 249 7.41 23.34 -1.67
C GLY A 249 7.73 22.45 -2.89
N THR A 250 9.00 22.16 -3.14
CA THR A 250 9.38 21.28 -4.26
C THR A 250 9.29 19.83 -3.82
N ASP A 251 8.65 18.99 -4.63
CA ASP A 251 8.61 17.56 -4.42
C ASP A 251 9.95 16.91 -4.81
N ILE A 252 10.40 15.99 -3.99
CA ILE A 252 11.66 15.27 -4.11
C ILE A 252 11.46 13.82 -3.66
N LEU A 253 12.29 12.92 -4.14
CA LEU A 253 12.33 11.56 -3.60
C LEU A 253 12.79 11.58 -2.15
N GLU A 254 12.19 10.74 -1.32
CA GLU A 254 12.58 10.61 0.10
C GLU A 254 14.06 10.25 0.24
N ASP A 255 14.60 9.38 -0.64
CA ASP A 255 16.00 8.98 -0.67
C ASP A 255 16.97 10.13 -1.04
N ASP A 256 16.49 11.16 -1.75
CA ASP A 256 17.29 12.34 -2.15
C ASP A 256 17.11 13.50 -1.16
N ALA A 257 16.15 13.39 -0.24
CA ALA A 257 15.81 14.43 0.71
C ALA A 257 16.86 14.57 1.83
N MET A 258 17.07 15.79 2.27
CA MET A 258 17.89 16.10 3.44
C MET A 258 16.98 16.30 4.64
N TYR A 259 17.11 15.47 5.66
CA TYR A 259 16.39 15.63 6.92
C TYR A 259 17.16 16.56 7.87
N SER A 260 16.48 17.52 8.50
CA SER A 260 17.04 18.38 9.53
C SER A 260 16.58 17.92 10.91
N GLU A 261 17.50 17.63 11.80
CA GLU A 261 17.21 17.34 13.21
C GLU A 261 16.74 18.59 13.98
N VAL A 262 17.02 19.80 13.45
CA VAL A 262 16.66 21.08 14.08
C VAL A 262 15.19 21.42 13.86
N THR A 263 14.70 21.20 12.66
CA THR A 263 13.30 21.51 12.29
C THR A 263 12.42 20.28 12.26
N GLU A 264 12.99 19.07 12.27
CA GLU A 264 12.32 17.77 12.12
C GLU A 264 11.59 17.64 10.78
N GLU A 265 12.10 18.31 9.68
CA GLU A 265 11.47 18.38 8.37
C GLU A 265 12.45 17.99 7.25
N TYR A 266 11.90 17.76 6.03
CA TYR A 266 12.66 17.39 4.85
C TYR A 266 12.92 18.57 3.90
N TYR A 267 14.09 18.59 3.26
CA TYR A 267 14.54 19.66 2.37
C TYR A 267 15.15 19.12 1.08
N CYS A 268 14.91 19.84 -0.03
CA CYS A 268 15.43 19.47 -1.35
C CYS A 268 16.94 19.72 -1.51
N CYS A 269 17.51 20.57 -0.69
CA CYS A 269 18.94 20.91 -0.76
C CYS A 269 19.41 21.57 0.52
N LYS A 270 20.74 21.58 0.69
CA LYS A 270 21.40 22.20 1.85
C LYS A 270 21.02 23.67 2.05
N LYS A 271 20.81 24.43 0.97
CA LYS A 271 20.46 25.85 1.05
C LYS A 271 19.06 26.06 1.65
N CYS A 272 18.07 25.21 1.28
CA CYS A 272 16.74 25.27 1.86
C CYS A 272 16.78 24.87 3.34
N MET A 273 17.52 23.81 3.68
CA MET A 273 17.68 23.35 5.05
C MET A 273 18.35 24.43 5.93
N GLU A 274 19.50 24.98 5.53
CA GLU A 274 20.20 26.02 6.28
C GLU A 274 19.33 27.27 6.50
N LYS A 275 18.55 27.67 5.48
CA LYS A 275 17.64 28.83 5.60
C LYS A 275 16.54 28.55 6.62
N ALA A 276 15.91 27.40 6.55
CA ALA A 276 14.83 27.00 7.46
C ALA A 276 15.35 26.87 8.90
N GLU A 277 16.50 26.22 9.07
CA GLU A 277 17.17 26.12 10.38
C GLU A 277 17.52 27.49 10.98
N ASP A 278 18.05 28.40 10.15
CA ASP A 278 18.33 29.77 10.60
C ASP A 278 17.07 30.50 11.04
N GLU A 279 15.97 30.38 10.30
CA GLU A 279 14.68 30.96 10.66
C GLU A 279 14.09 30.33 11.93
N PHE A 280 14.19 29.01 12.05
CA PHE A 280 13.75 28.25 13.22
C PHE A 280 14.53 28.68 14.48
N LYS A 281 15.86 28.72 14.40
CA LYS A 281 16.75 29.15 15.48
C LYS A 281 16.44 30.57 15.92
N ARG A 282 16.27 31.51 14.98
CA ARG A 282 15.89 32.90 15.29
C ARG A 282 14.56 33.03 16.01
N LYS A 283 13.64 32.12 15.79
CA LYS A 283 12.32 32.13 16.43
C LYS A 283 12.29 31.43 17.79
N ASN A 284 13.04 30.38 17.93
CA ASN A 284 12.84 29.41 19.02
C ASN A 284 14.05 29.32 19.96
N TRP A 285 15.24 29.74 19.52
CA TRP A 285 16.48 29.61 20.26
C TRP A 285 16.99 30.95 20.73
N TYR A 286 17.98 30.96 21.60
CA TYR A 286 18.62 32.13 22.18
C TYR A 286 20.00 32.32 21.57
N TYR A 287 20.29 33.52 21.07
CA TYR A 287 21.54 33.84 20.43
C TYR A 287 22.57 34.32 21.45
N SER A 288 23.77 33.75 21.44
CA SER A 288 24.92 34.26 22.17
C SER A 288 25.73 35.18 21.26
N GLU A 289 25.78 36.46 21.65
CA GLU A 289 26.54 37.48 20.91
C GLU A 289 28.07 37.29 21.02
N TYR A 290 28.53 36.64 22.07
CA TYR A 290 29.95 36.40 22.31
C TYR A 290 30.46 35.18 21.54
N ASP A 291 29.69 34.10 21.53
CA ASP A 291 30.05 32.86 20.85
C ASP A 291 29.70 32.86 19.34
N ASP A 292 28.81 33.79 18.92
CA ASP A 292 28.20 33.82 17.59
C ASP A 292 27.44 32.54 17.26
N GLU A 293 26.73 31.98 18.29
CA GLU A 293 26.03 30.72 18.21
C GLU A 293 24.63 30.78 18.82
N TRP A 294 23.77 29.79 18.46
CA TRP A 294 22.39 29.66 18.95
C TRP A 294 22.27 28.52 19.94
N TYR A 295 21.48 28.70 21.02
CA TYR A 295 21.23 27.74 22.10
C TYR A 295 19.75 27.54 22.29
N GLU A 296 19.35 26.27 22.51
CA GLU A 296 17.94 25.87 22.66
C GLU A 296 17.33 26.38 23.99
N SER A 297 18.12 26.47 25.03
CA SER A 297 17.66 26.85 26.36
C SER A 297 18.22 28.21 26.78
N LEU A 298 17.38 29.04 27.39
CA LEU A 298 17.81 30.28 28.06
C LEU A 298 18.74 29.96 29.24
N ASP A 299 18.63 28.79 29.85
CA ASP A 299 19.47 28.36 30.97
C ASP A 299 20.93 28.13 30.57
N ASP A 300 21.20 27.98 29.26
CA ASP A 300 22.55 27.77 28.70
C ASP A 300 23.28 29.10 28.45
N ILE A 301 22.59 30.26 28.62
CA ILE A 301 23.10 31.58 28.30
C ILE A 301 23.05 32.48 29.52
N THR A 302 24.07 33.34 29.66
CA THR A 302 24.12 34.40 30.65
C THR A 302 24.63 35.70 30.02
N CYS A 303 24.61 36.82 30.75
CA CYS A 303 25.12 38.12 30.31
C CYS A 303 26.46 38.43 30.98
N ILE A 304 27.38 38.95 30.18
CA ILE A 304 28.67 39.49 30.67
C ILE A 304 28.87 40.92 30.18
N HIS A 305 29.73 41.68 30.87
CA HIS A 305 30.11 43.01 30.47
C HIS A 305 31.55 42.99 29.93
N ILE A 306 31.72 43.35 28.67
CA ILE A 306 33.02 43.38 27.98
C ILE A 306 33.41 44.85 27.77
N TRP A 307 34.68 45.19 28.10
CA TRP A 307 35.20 46.50 27.82
C TRP A 307 35.45 46.71 26.34
N ASN A 308 34.78 47.68 25.72
CA ASN A 308 35.01 48.11 24.36
C ASN A 308 36.03 49.25 24.36
N GLU A 309 37.27 48.97 23.96
CA GLU A 309 38.36 49.97 23.97
C GLU A 309 38.12 51.12 22.98
N SER A 310 37.42 50.87 21.88
CA SER A 310 37.17 51.88 20.84
C SER A 310 36.18 52.95 21.29
N GLU A 311 35.21 52.60 22.13
CA GLU A 311 34.16 53.46 22.61
C GLU A 311 34.33 53.92 24.06
N GLY A 312 35.22 53.21 24.81
CA GLY A 312 35.50 53.47 26.20
C GLY A 312 34.34 53.19 27.16
N ILE A 313 33.52 52.18 26.82
CA ILE A 313 32.35 51.75 27.60
C ILE A 313 32.36 50.23 27.81
N TYR A 314 31.59 49.79 28.80
CA TYR A 314 31.26 48.37 28.94
C TYR A 314 30.02 48.07 28.11
N GLU A 315 30.10 47.06 27.27
CA GLU A 315 29.01 46.53 26.49
C GLU A 315 28.51 45.22 27.16
N GLU A 316 27.20 45.12 27.32
CA GLU A 316 26.57 43.89 27.78
C GLU A 316 26.42 42.94 26.57
N LYS A 317 26.90 41.70 26.69
CA LYS A 317 26.78 40.68 25.67
C LYS A 317 26.31 39.35 26.31
N SER A 318 25.49 38.63 25.58
CA SER A 318 25.15 37.25 25.91
C SER A 318 26.32 36.32 25.61
N ILE A 319 26.55 35.34 26.47
CA ILE A 319 27.59 34.28 26.36
C ILE A 319 27.03 32.96 26.86
N SER A 320 27.46 31.86 26.28
CA SER A 320 27.10 30.54 26.82
C SER A 320 27.79 30.31 28.19
N ILE A 321 27.10 29.57 29.05
CA ILE A 321 27.64 29.22 30.38
C ILE A 321 28.92 28.39 30.24
N ASP A 322 28.98 27.47 29.31
CA ASP A 322 30.17 26.62 29.05
C ASP A 322 31.38 27.45 28.63
N THR A 323 31.18 28.44 27.74
CA THR A 323 32.25 29.34 27.34
C THR A 323 32.71 30.23 28.50
N LEU A 324 31.77 30.74 29.31
CA LEU A 324 32.08 31.53 30.47
C LEU A 324 32.90 30.74 31.50
N ASP A 325 32.49 29.51 31.80
CA ASP A 325 33.20 28.62 32.73
C ASP A 325 34.64 28.36 32.24
N GLY A 326 34.80 28.06 30.91
CA GLY A 326 36.11 27.93 30.32
C GLY A 326 36.99 29.16 30.37
N LEU A 327 36.39 30.39 30.37
CA LEU A 327 37.13 31.63 30.53
C LEU A 327 37.55 31.89 32.01
N ILE A 328 36.79 31.39 32.98
CA ILE A 328 37.06 31.54 34.40
C ILE A 328 38.14 30.55 34.88
N GLU A 329 38.22 29.37 34.27
CA GLU A 329 39.18 28.32 34.64
C GLU A 329 40.60 28.57 34.10
N ASN A 330 40.78 29.49 33.13
CA ASN A 330 42.06 29.85 32.55
C ASN A 330 42.58 31.19 33.12
#